data_878cd436f282d2c96414f65f2b5ad80f
#
_entry.id   878cd436f282d2c96414f65f2b5ad80f
#
_cell.length_a   1.000
_cell.length_b   1.000
_cell.length_c   1.000
_cell.angle_alpha   90.00
_cell.angle_beta   90.00
_cell.angle_gamma   90.00
#
_symmetry.space_group_name_H-M   'P 1'
#
loop_
_entity.id
_entity.type
_entity.pdbx_description
1 polymer ?
#
loop_
_entity_poly.entity_id
_entity_poly.type
_entity_poly.pdbx_seq_one_letter_code
_entity_poly.pdbx_strand_id
1 'polypeptide(L)'
;MSLQIIKDKCVEKLNKLELNSTKYMERLDREFKIFNDQNPDYVNDLFQYFKQCVEYSKTNGKVKNEPHLLTLFVLGVTDEDPVALELDLIKTKSQEFPDIDMDFEDTKRELVKEYLVAKYGHDHVANIIAFGTIKAKSAMKDISRIENIPLEEVEEATKSMDLEDTLDKAYNSNPIARRFFDKYASRNLYGMCAKIEGNVRQVTKHPAGIVIAPFNLHDVVGLQEAKENKNGNKEVVTCWEEGESRELSKIGLIKFDVLGVNTLTIIHDTLKLVKKLHGIDIDINNISLKDKKVIQSFYEARTVGVFQFERAWIRKLLEKIKINKFDDIAAVNALNRPGPLDAGMETKFWKVKNGFEKPNYLHPKLIPILNQTYSIILYQEQIIRIANELAGWAPDEADAFRSIVSKGKIDLSKGINQFAKYEKLFVESCVKNGVTGRINVIRTITDDSEIPSTATDLKILEEKLDAGVVSKKISCNVEVSDEIFYQIKAFARYGFNKAHSVAYGFMAYQSM
;
A
#
# COMPACT_ATOMS: atom_id res chain seq x y z
N MET A 1 16.09 35.06 6.12
CA MET A 1 14.91 35.72 6.78
C MET A 1 14.19 34.66 7.59
N SER A 2 13.85 34.92 8.83
CA SER A 2 13.33 33.89 9.73
C SER A 2 11.81 33.78 9.63
N LEU A 3 11.24 32.61 9.96
CA LEU A 3 9.79 32.39 10.10
C LEU A 3 9.14 33.39 11.06
N GLN A 4 9.93 34.00 11.97
CA GLN A 4 9.45 35.04 12.86
C GLN A 4 8.86 36.25 12.13
N ILE A 5 9.47 36.65 10.99
CA ILE A 5 8.93 37.72 10.15
C ILE A 5 7.56 37.39 9.60
N ILE A 6 7.32 36.13 9.23
CA ILE A 6 5.98 35.69 8.77
C ILE A 6 5.01 35.73 9.94
N LYS A 7 5.42 35.22 11.10
CA LYS A 7 4.60 35.23 12.32
C LYS A 7 4.16 36.67 12.68
N ASP A 8 5.10 37.59 12.68
CA ASP A 8 4.82 39.01 13.02
C ASP A 8 3.84 39.63 12.03
N LYS A 9 3.99 39.32 10.72
CA LYS A 9 3.02 39.78 9.71
C LYS A 9 1.66 39.14 9.90
N CYS A 10 1.58 37.87 10.32
CA CYS A 10 0.30 37.23 10.62
C CYS A 10 -0.38 37.86 11.80
N VAL A 11 0.35 38.18 12.89
CA VAL A 11 -0.19 38.90 14.05
C VAL A 11 -0.71 40.27 13.65
N GLU A 12 0.07 41.03 12.86
CA GLU A 12 -0.38 42.36 12.37
C GLU A 12 -1.66 42.23 11.54
N LYS A 13 -1.76 41.26 10.67
CA LYS A 13 -2.97 41.06 9.85
C LYS A 13 -4.17 40.57 10.66
N LEU A 14 -3.98 39.67 11.64
CA LEU A 14 -5.05 39.26 12.55
C LEU A 14 -5.62 40.46 13.31
N ASN A 15 -4.76 41.35 13.76
CA ASN A 15 -5.21 42.60 14.40
C ASN A 15 -6.01 43.49 13.45
N LYS A 16 -5.59 43.62 12.18
CA LYS A 16 -6.31 44.36 11.13
C LYS A 16 -7.66 43.77 10.76
N LEU A 17 -7.79 42.45 10.88
CA LEU A 17 -9.03 41.72 10.60
C LEU A 17 -9.94 41.59 11.83
N GLU A 18 -9.54 42.19 12.97
CA GLU A 18 -10.24 42.06 14.26
C GLU A 18 -10.38 40.59 14.75
N LEU A 19 -9.50 39.70 14.27
CA LEU A 19 -9.44 38.29 14.62
C LEU A 19 -8.34 37.99 15.66
N ASN A 20 -8.11 38.87 16.61
CA ASN A 20 -7.04 38.75 17.59
C ASN A 20 -7.45 38.12 18.93
N SER A 21 -8.52 37.29 18.90
CA SER A 21 -8.95 36.55 20.08
C SER A 21 -7.91 35.50 20.49
N THR A 22 -7.92 35.09 21.76
CA THR A 22 -7.05 34.06 22.32
C THR A 22 -7.02 32.80 21.44
N LYS A 23 -8.17 32.36 20.92
CA LYS A 23 -8.30 31.17 20.05
C LYS A 23 -7.43 31.25 18.78
N TYR A 24 -7.39 32.42 18.12
CA TYR A 24 -6.57 32.64 16.92
C TYR A 24 -5.09 32.73 17.24
N MET A 25 -4.73 33.40 18.33
CA MET A 25 -3.35 33.55 18.75
C MET A 25 -2.75 32.23 19.19
N GLU A 26 -3.46 31.43 19.97
CA GLU A 26 -3.06 30.07 20.35
C GLU A 26 -2.89 29.15 19.14
N ARG A 27 -3.79 29.28 18.15
CA ARG A 27 -3.66 28.53 16.91
C ARG A 27 -2.40 28.89 16.15
N LEU A 28 -2.13 30.18 15.98
CA LEU A 28 -0.93 30.68 15.31
C LEU A 28 0.35 30.26 16.05
N ASP A 29 0.38 30.38 17.36
CA ASP A 29 1.51 29.95 18.19
C ASP A 29 1.76 28.45 18.05
N ARG A 30 0.71 27.63 17.98
CA ARG A 30 0.80 26.19 17.78
C ARG A 30 1.37 25.85 16.40
N GLU A 31 0.97 26.56 15.34
CA GLU A 31 1.53 26.38 14.00
C GLU A 31 3.03 26.70 13.96
N PHE A 32 3.41 27.88 14.48
CA PHE A 32 4.81 28.32 14.47
C PHE A 32 5.70 27.51 15.41
N LYS A 33 5.17 26.93 16.47
CA LYS A 33 5.89 25.96 17.28
C LYS A 33 6.21 24.70 16.47
N ILE A 34 5.23 24.16 15.74
CA ILE A 34 5.45 22.99 14.87
C ILE A 34 6.48 23.31 13.78
N PHE A 35 6.43 24.50 13.16
CA PHE A 35 7.39 24.90 12.13
C PHE A 35 8.81 25.04 12.67
N ASN A 36 8.98 25.62 13.88
CA ASN A 36 10.29 25.83 14.50
C ASN A 36 10.90 24.54 15.09
N ASP A 37 10.08 23.52 15.37
CA ASP A 37 10.56 22.21 15.84
C ASP A 37 11.18 21.36 14.71
N GLN A 38 11.17 21.85 13.45
CA GLN A 38 11.80 21.24 12.31
C GLN A 38 13.26 21.67 12.15
N ASN A 39 14.01 20.98 11.27
CA ASN A 39 15.40 21.36 11.01
C ASN A 39 15.51 22.73 10.28
N PRO A 40 16.66 23.41 10.33
CA PRO A 40 16.84 24.73 9.72
C PRO A 40 16.58 24.79 8.21
N ASP A 41 16.89 23.71 7.48
CA ASP A 41 16.68 23.64 6.02
C ASP A 41 15.17 23.63 5.71
N TYR A 42 14.41 22.83 6.45
CA TYR A 42 12.95 22.80 6.34
C TYR A 42 12.32 24.17 6.63
N VAL A 43 12.85 24.91 7.63
CA VAL A 43 12.39 26.26 7.97
C VAL A 43 12.58 27.23 6.79
N ASN A 44 13.70 27.13 6.07
CA ASN A 44 13.95 27.94 4.88
C ASN A 44 13.02 27.56 3.72
N ASP A 45 12.80 26.27 3.49
CA ASP A 45 11.91 25.78 2.44
C ASP A 45 10.46 26.18 2.72
N LEU A 46 10.04 26.13 3.96
CA LEU A 46 8.70 26.58 4.38
C LEU A 46 8.52 28.09 4.17
N PHE A 47 9.56 28.88 4.41
CA PHE A 47 9.54 30.32 4.12
C PHE A 47 9.36 30.59 2.61
N GLN A 48 10.07 29.87 1.76
CA GLN A 48 9.94 29.96 0.30
C GLN A 48 8.57 29.50 -0.15
N TYR A 49 8.07 28.42 0.41
CA TYR A 49 6.72 27.91 0.15
C TYR A 49 5.65 28.95 0.41
N PHE A 50 5.63 29.58 1.58
CA PHE A 50 4.66 30.64 1.89
C PHE A 50 4.77 31.85 0.93
N LYS A 51 5.98 32.22 0.54
CA LYS A 51 6.21 33.29 -0.45
C LYS A 51 5.61 32.91 -1.81
N GLN A 52 5.86 31.71 -2.29
CA GLN A 52 5.32 31.20 -3.54
C GLN A 52 3.78 31.10 -3.51
N CYS A 53 3.20 30.61 -2.42
CA CYS A 53 1.74 30.58 -2.26
C CYS A 53 1.12 31.96 -2.35
N VAL A 54 1.71 32.98 -1.73
CA VAL A 54 1.24 34.36 -1.80
C VAL A 54 1.35 34.93 -3.22
N GLU A 55 2.44 34.67 -3.92
CA GLU A 55 2.64 35.10 -5.30
C GLU A 55 1.64 34.40 -6.24
N TYR A 56 1.47 33.10 -6.11
CA TYR A 56 0.53 32.31 -6.89
C TYR A 56 -0.92 32.80 -6.71
N SER A 57 -1.33 33.03 -5.46
CA SER A 57 -2.70 33.47 -5.17
C SER A 57 -3.03 34.86 -5.72
N LYS A 58 -2.04 35.72 -5.92
CA LYS A 58 -2.23 37.05 -6.55
C LYS A 58 -2.53 36.95 -8.03
N THR A 59 -1.95 35.97 -8.71
CA THR A 59 -2.09 35.79 -10.18
C THR A 59 -3.19 34.81 -10.57
N ASN A 60 -3.41 33.77 -9.79
CA ASN A 60 -4.28 32.63 -10.13
C ASN A 60 -5.52 32.51 -9.24
N GLY A 61 -5.70 33.42 -8.26
CA GLY A 61 -6.83 33.37 -7.31
C GLY A 61 -6.56 32.50 -6.09
N LYS A 62 -7.52 32.46 -5.20
CA LYS A 62 -7.44 31.74 -3.93
C LYS A 62 -7.35 30.22 -4.13
N VAL A 63 -6.63 29.57 -3.24
CA VAL A 63 -6.47 28.13 -3.24
C VAL A 63 -7.14 27.49 -2.02
N LYS A 64 -7.44 26.19 -2.09
CA LYS A 64 -7.98 25.44 -0.98
C LYS A 64 -6.92 25.25 0.11
N ASN A 65 -7.33 25.32 1.37
CA ASN A 65 -6.44 25.18 2.52
C ASN A 65 -6.45 23.75 3.07
N GLU A 66 -5.92 22.80 2.31
CA GLU A 66 -5.88 21.38 2.74
C GLU A 66 -5.01 21.12 3.97
N PRO A 67 -3.90 21.87 4.23
CA PRO A 67 -3.19 21.76 5.51
C PRO A 67 -3.93 22.39 6.68
N HIS A 68 -5.04 23.09 6.45
CA HIS A 68 -5.81 23.84 7.45
C HIS A 68 -4.93 24.85 8.25
N LEU A 69 -4.00 25.51 7.56
CA LEU A 69 -3.10 26.48 8.19
C LEU A 69 -3.77 27.85 8.31
N LEU A 70 -3.85 28.37 9.54
CA LEU A 70 -4.26 29.74 9.79
C LEU A 70 -3.31 30.73 9.09
N THR A 71 -2.02 30.43 9.04
CA THR A 71 -1.02 31.20 8.32
C THR A 71 -1.40 31.46 6.85
N LEU A 72 -1.89 30.45 6.10
CA LEU A 72 -2.31 30.60 4.72
C LEU A 72 -3.56 31.50 4.57
N PHE A 73 -4.52 31.36 5.48
CA PHE A 73 -5.70 32.22 5.53
C PHE A 73 -5.31 33.68 5.82
N VAL A 74 -4.51 33.91 6.84
CA VAL A 74 -4.08 35.25 7.25
C VAL A 74 -3.22 35.92 6.18
N LEU A 75 -2.37 35.16 5.47
CA LEU A 75 -1.60 35.67 4.34
C LEU A 75 -2.46 35.99 3.11
N GLY A 76 -3.72 35.56 3.10
CA GLY A 76 -4.66 35.83 2.03
C GLY A 76 -4.48 34.86 0.84
N VAL A 77 -3.89 33.71 1.05
CA VAL A 77 -3.71 32.64 0.06
C VAL A 77 -5.01 31.86 -0.15
N THR A 78 -5.78 31.67 0.89
CA THR A 78 -7.08 30.99 0.90
C THR A 78 -8.14 31.86 1.60
N ASP A 79 -9.41 31.58 1.33
CA ASP A 79 -10.55 32.16 2.06
C ASP A 79 -11.08 31.23 3.16
N GLU A 80 -10.50 30.03 3.31
CA GLU A 80 -10.89 29.07 4.34
C GLU A 80 -10.22 29.40 5.68
N ASP A 81 -11.01 29.94 6.62
CA ASP A 81 -10.57 30.17 7.99
C ASP A 81 -10.66 28.91 8.83
N PRO A 82 -9.52 28.27 9.16
CA PRO A 82 -9.54 26.98 9.87
C PRO A 82 -9.99 27.12 11.33
N VAL A 83 -9.93 28.30 11.91
CA VAL A 83 -10.38 28.55 13.30
C VAL A 83 -11.89 28.73 13.36
N ALA A 84 -12.47 29.46 12.39
CA ALA A 84 -13.91 29.64 12.29
C ALA A 84 -14.62 28.35 11.88
N LEU A 85 -13.97 27.53 11.02
CA LEU A 85 -14.49 26.24 10.56
C LEU A 85 -14.18 25.08 11.54
N GLU A 86 -13.55 25.36 12.68
CA GLU A 86 -13.16 24.36 13.69
C GLU A 86 -12.29 23.23 13.15
N LEU A 87 -11.46 23.51 12.14
CA LEU A 87 -10.57 22.52 11.52
C LEU A 87 -9.28 22.38 12.30
N ASP A 88 -8.93 21.15 12.66
CA ASP A 88 -7.64 20.84 13.26
C ASP A 88 -6.49 20.94 12.25
N LEU A 89 -5.29 21.22 12.77
CA LEU A 89 -4.06 21.16 11.99
C LEU A 89 -3.86 19.73 11.49
N ILE A 90 -3.71 19.59 10.17
CA ILE A 90 -3.20 18.34 9.61
C ILE A 90 -1.72 18.28 9.96
N LYS A 91 -1.40 17.46 10.95
CA LYS A 91 0.00 17.15 11.29
C LYS A 91 0.57 16.26 10.22
N THR A 92 1.25 16.83 9.25
CA THR A 92 2.06 16.07 8.30
C THR A 92 3.30 15.51 9.02
N LYS A 93 3.11 14.46 9.80
CA LYS A 93 4.23 13.75 10.47
C LYS A 93 4.95 12.78 9.57
N SER A 94 4.40 12.42 8.41
CA SER A 94 5.10 11.58 7.46
C SER A 94 5.67 12.43 6.33
N GLN A 95 6.96 12.52 6.27
CA GLN A 95 7.70 12.95 5.06
C GLN A 95 7.66 11.86 3.98
N GLU A 96 6.77 10.90 4.08
CA GLU A 96 6.60 9.85 3.07
C GLU A 96 5.60 10.34 2.03
N PHE A 97 6.10 10.53 0.81
CA PHE A 97 5.25 10.79 -0.33
C PHE A 97 4.33 9.59 -0.61
N PRO A 98 3.12 9.83 -1.14
CA PRO A 98 2.23 8.75 -1.54
C PRO A 98 2.87 7.90 -2.63
N ASP A 99 2.61 6.61 -2.58
CA ASP A 99 2.91 5.68 -3.67
C ASP A 99 1.76 5.78 -4.68
N ILE A 100 2.08 6.19 -5.91
CA ILE A 100 1.09 6.47 -6.93
C ILE A 100 1.27 5.48 -8.07
N ASP A 101 0.38 4.49 -8.12
CA ASP A 101 0.30 3.50 -9.19
C ASP A 101 -0.87 3.80 -10.11
N MET A 102 -0.62 3.86 -11.41
CA MET A 102 -1.65 4.09 -12.42
C MET A 102 -1.56 3.03 -13.51
N ASP A 103 -2.67 2.30 -13.71
CA ASP A 103 -2.79 1.26 -14.71
C ASP A 103 -3.40 1.79 -16.01
N PHE A 104 -2.71 1.56 -17.12
CA PHE A 104 -3.13 1.94 -18.46
C PHE A 104 -3.14 0.73 -19.39
N GLU A 105 -3.84 0.86 -20.52
CA GLU A 105 -3.67 -0.08 -21.63
C GLU A 105 -2.19 -0.15 -22.01
N ASP A 106 -1.61 -1.33 -22.10
CA ASP A 106 -0.17 -1.51 -22.38
C ASP A 106 0.25 -0.90 -23.70
N THR A 107 -0.64 -0.91 -24.69
CA THR A 107 -0.43 -0.28 -26.01
C THR A 107 -0.43 1.26 -25.98
N LYS A 108 -1.00 1.86 -24.92
CA LYS A 108 -1.13 3.33 -24.78
C LYS A 108 -0.21 3.93 -23.71
N ARG A 109 0.50 3.11 -22.95
CA ARG A 109 1.37 3.57 -21.88
C ARG A 109 2.39 4.64 -22.32
N GLU A 110 3.03 4.43 -23.47
CA GLU A 110 4.01 5.40 -23.99
C GLU A 110 3.37 6.74 -24.37
N LEU A 111 2.13 6.72 -24.88
CA LEU A 111 1.38 7.96 -25.16
C LEU A 111 1.13 8.78 -23.89
N VAL A 112 0.91 8.10 -22.74
CA VAL A 112 0.74 8.80 -21.46
C VAL A 112 2.04 9.51 -21.07
N LYS A 113 3.19 8.87 -21.24
CA LYS A 113 4.48 9.49 -20.95
C LYS A 113 4.75 10.67 -21.88
N GLU A 114 4.50 10.51 -23.17
CA GLU A 114 4.62 11.60 -24.15
C GLU A 114 3.69 12.78 -23.79
N TYR A 115 2.46 12.50 -23.36
CA TYR A 115 1.55 13.53 -22.87
C TYR A 115 2.10 14.27 -21.65
N LEU A 116 2.68 13.55 -20.69
CA LEU A 116 3.25 14.16 -19.48
C LEU A 116 4.44 15.07 -19.84
N VAL A 117 5.32 14.63 -20.74
CA VAL A 117 6.44 15.43 -21.22
C VAL A 117 5.94 16.66 -21.98
N ALA A 118 4.93 16.50 -22.86
CA ALA A 118 4.34 17.62 -23.60
C ALA A 118 3.66 18.65 -22.67
N LYS A 119 3.05 18.17 -21.57
CA LYS A 119 2.33 19.02 -20.62
C LYS A 119 3.25 19.76 -19.65
N TYR A 120 4.28 19.09 -19.13
CA TYR A 120 5.12 19.64 -18.05
C TYR A 120 6.51 20.08 -18.54
N GLY A 121 6.95 19.63 -19.71
CA GLY A 121 8.27 19.92 -20.26
C GLY A 121 9.30 18.81 -20.04
N HIS A 122 10.29 18.73 -20.91
CA HIS A 122 11.36 17.73 -20.87
C HIS A 122 12.23 17.83 -19.59
N ASP A 123 12.40 19.04 -19.08
CA ASP A 123 13.23 19.28 -17.88
C ASP A 123 12.50 18.97 -16.57
N HIS A 124 11.21 18.64 -16.65
CA HIS A 124 10.33 18.39 -15.51
C HIS A 124 9.87 16.93 -15.38
N VAL A 125 10.13 16.11 -16.40
CA VAL A 125 9.70 14.70 -16.44
C VAL A 125 10.87 13.81 -16.81
N ALA A 126 11.18 12.80 -16.00
CA ALA A 126 12.19 11.81 -16.32
C ALA A 126 11.74 10.40 -15.93
N ASN A 127 12.19 9.39 -16.65
CA ASN A 127 12.07 8.02 -16.22
C ASN A 127 13.04 7.77 -15.06
N ILE A 128 12.75 6.79 -14.20
CA ILE A 128 13.66 6.38 -13.13
C ILE A 128 14.61 5.33 -13.68
N ILE A 129 15.88 5.43 -13.30
CA ILE A 129 16.89 4.40 -13.57
C ILE A 129 16.61 3.15 -12.72
N ALA A 130 17.06 2.00 -13.19
CA ALA A 130 17.07 0.76 -12.41
C ALA A 130 18.42 0.05 -12.58
N PHE A 131 19.02 -0.35 -11.48
CA PHE A 131 20.27 -1.08 -11.46
C PHE A 131 19.97 -2.58 -11.29
N GLY A 132 20.23 -3.35 -12.35
CA GLY A 132 20.18 -4.81 -12.29
C GLY A 132 21.42 -5.37 -11.61
N THR A 133 21.25 -6.00 -10.44
CA THR A 133 22.33 -6.62 -9.69
C THR A 133 22.52 -8.09 -10.04
N ILE A 134 23.74 -8.60 -9.83
CA ILE A 134 24.06 -10.02 -9.96
C ILE A 134 23.44 -10.76 -8.78
N LYS A 135 22.46 -11.62 -9.05
CA LYS A 135 21.86 -12.50 -8.03
C LYS A 135 22.65 -13.82 -7.92
N ALA A 136 22.44 -14.57 -6.82
CA ALA A 136 23.14 -15.81 -6.51
C ALA A 136 23.27 -16.78 -7.71
N LYS A 137 22.16 -17.11 -8.37
CA LYS A 137 22.18 -18.01 -9.55
C LYS A 137 23.01 -17.46 -10.71
N SER A 138 22.98 -16.15 -10.92
CA SER A 138 23.79 -15.50 -11.97
C SER A 138 25.27 -15.51 -11.60
N ALA A 139 25.61 -15.22 -10.35
CA ALA A 139 26.97 -15.30 -9.84
C ALA A 139 27.55 -16.71 -10.02
N MET A 140 26.80 -17.74 -9.64
CA MET A 140 27.20 -19.14 -9.84
C MET A 140 27.46 -19.45 -11.30
N LYS A 141 26.57 -19.08 -12.21
CA LYS A 141 26.72 -19.35 -13.65
C LYS A 141 27.92 -18.62 -14.25
N ASP A 142 28.11 -17.35 -13.92
CA ASP A 142 29.16 -16.52 -14.48
C ASP A 142 30.55 -16.98 -14.00
N ILE A 143 30.74 -17.22 -12.70
CA ILE A 143 32.03 -17.70 -12.16
C ILE A 143 32.28 -19.13 -12.59
N SER A 144 31.28 -20.01 -12.56
CA SER A 144 31.47 -21.39 -13.01
C SER A 144 31.90 -21.47 -14.47
N ARG A 145 31.39 -20.60 -15.34
CA ARG A 145 31.81 -20.51 -16.74
C ARG A 145 33.29 -20.10 -16.85
N ILE A 146 33.75 -19.15 -16.05
CA ILE A 146 35.16 -18.70 -16.02
C ILE A 146 36.05 -19.84 -15.51
N GLU A 147 35.58 -20.54 -14.48
CA GLU A 147 36.30 -21.68 -13.89
C GLU A 147 36.19 -22.98 -14.68
N ASN A 148 35.57 -22.98 -15.87
CA ASN A 148 35.35 -24.12 -16.71
C ASN A 148 34.68 -25.29 -15.97
N ILE A 149 33.70 -25.01 -15.12
CA ILE A 149 32.89 -26.03 -14.45
C ILE A 149 31.80 -26.54 -15.41
N PRO A 150 31.55 -27.85 -15.45
CA PRO A 150 30.52 -28.41 -16.33
C PRO A 150 29.14 -27.77 -16.13
N LEU A 151 28.49 -27.35 -17.22
CA LEU A 151 27.21 -26.64 -17.19
C LEU A 151 26.11 -27.44 -16.50
N GLU A 152 26.10 -28.78 -16.70
CA GLU A 152 25.11 -29.69 -16.10
C GLU A 152 25.13 -29.62 -14.57
N GLU A 153 26.28 -29.55 -13.93
CA GLU A 153 26.42 -29.43 -12.49
C GLU A 153 25.96 -28.08 -11.98
N VAL A 154 26.26 -27.02 -12.73
CA VAL A 154 25.81 -25.65 -12.40
C VAL A 154 24.29 -25.52 -12.51
N GLU A 155 23.72 -26.16 -13.54
CA GLU A 155 22.27 -26.19 -13.74
C GLU A 155 21.55 -26.98 -12.64
N GLU A 156 22.07 -28.14 -12.24
CA GLU A 156 21.53 -28.91 -11.11
C GLU A 156 21.49 -28.07 -9.84
N ALA A 157 22.61 -27.47 -9.50
CA ALA A 157 22.70 -26.63 -8.30
C ALA A 157 21.77 -25.42 -8.38
N THR A 158 21.75 -24.68 -9.51
CA THR A 158 20.93 -23.48 -9.65
C THR A 158 19.43 -23.78 -9.80
N LYS A 159 19.04 -24.93 -10.34
CA LYS A 159 17.61 -25.37 -10.40
C LYS A 159 17.08 -25.72 -9.01
N SER A 160 17.92 -26.20 -8.10
CA SER A 160 17.54 -26.54 -6.73
C SER A 160 17.29 -25.34 -5.83
N MET A 161 17.73 -24.15 -6.22
CA MET A 161 17.58 -22.89 -5.47
C MET A 161 16.30 -22.17 -5.86
N ASP A 162 15.76 -21.35 -4.97
CA ASP A 162 14.71 -20.39 -5.29
C ASP A 162 15.28 -19.16 -6.02
N LEU A 163 14.40 -18.37 -6.67
CA LEU A 163 14.81 -17.17 -7.41
C LEU A 163 15.36 -16.07 -6.50
N GLU A 164 14.86 -16.02 -5.26
CA GLU A 164 15.19 -15.00 -4.27
C GLU A 164 16.26 -15.49 -3.25
N ASP A 165 16.83 -16.68 -3.44
CA ASP A 165 17.87 -17.16 -2.56
C ASP A 165 19.15 -16.34 -2.75
N THR A 166 19.74 -15.91 -1.62
CA THR A 166 21.14 -15.45 -1.59
C THR A 166 22.09 -16.63 -1.58
N LEU A 167 23.36 -16.40 -1.92
CA LEU A 167 24.39 -17.46 -1.84
C LEU A 167 24.52 -18.02 -0.44
N ASP A 168 24.46 -17.16 0.57
CA ASP A 168 24.52 -17.54 1.97
C ASP A 168 23.34 -18.45 2.37
N LYS A 169 22.11 -18.09 1.98
CA LYS A 169 20.93 -18.90 2.22
C LYS A 169 21.04 -20.24 1.49
N ALA A 170 21.45 -20.21 0.22
CA ALA A 170 21.60 -21.41 -0.58
C ALA A 170 22.66 -22.36 0.02
N TYR A 171 23.82 -21.83 0.41
CA TYR A 171 24.86 -22.63 1.04
C TYR A 171 24.44 -23.24 2.36
N ASN A 172 23.72 -22.47 3.21
CA ASN A 172 23.34 -22.92 4.56
C ASN A 172 22.12 -23.86 4.58
N SER A 173 21.16 -23.67 3.67
CA SER A 173 19.86 -24.32 3.73
C SER A 173 19.59 -25.32 2.60
N ASN A 174 20.35 -25.26 1.49
CA ASN A 174 20.14 -26.14 0.34
C ASN A 174 21.28 -27.18 0.22
N PRO A 175 21.00 -28.47 0.48
CA PRO A 175 22.05 -29.51 0.44
C PRO A 175 22.71 -29.70 -0.93
N ILE A 176 21.98 -29.43 -2.03
CA ILE A 176 22.51 -29.59 -3.40
C ILE A 176 23.45 -28.44 -3.71
N ALA A 177 23.05 -27.19 -3.41
CA ALA A 177 23.89 -26.02 -3.59
C ALA A 177 25.16 -26.10 -2.71
N ARG A 178 25.02 -26.52 -1.45
CA ARG A 178 26.16 -26.74 -0.54
C ARG A 178 27.15 -27.76 -1.13
N ARG A 179 26.66 -28.93 -1.53
CA ARG A 179 27.49 -29.99 -2.13
C ARG A 179 28.25 -29.51 -3.37
N PHE A 180 27.60 -28.70 -4.18
CA PHE A 180 28.23 -28.06 -5.35
C PHE A 180 29.39 -27.16 -4.94
N PHE A 181 29.22 -26.29 -4.00
CA PHE A 181 30.28 -25.41 -3.53
C PHE A 181 31.42 -26.15 -2.82
N ASP A 182 31.09 -27.16 -2.01
CA ASP A 182 32.06 -28.00 -1.30
C ASP A 182 32.94 -28.78 -2.27
N LYS A 183 32.35 -29.27 -3.37
CA LYS A 183 33.11 -29.98 -4.45
C LYS A 183 34.19 -29.08 -5.05
N TYR A 184 33.97 -27.79 -5.15
CA TYR A 184 34.87 -26.80 -5.72
C TYR A 184 35.51 -25.87 -4.68
N ALA A 185 35.51 -26.27 -3.41
CA ALA A 185 36.08 -25.47 -2.32
C ALA A 185 37.56 -25.14 -2.52
N SER A 186 38.35 -26.06 -3.11
CA SER A 186 39.77 -25.81 -3.43
C SER A 186 40.02 -24.68 -4.42
N ARG A 187 39.02 -24.35 -5.25
CA ARG A 187 39.03 -23.21 -6.16
C ARG A 187 38.41 -21.94 -5.57
N ASN A 188 37.98 -22.00 -4.31
CA ASN A 188 37.29 -20.90 -3.64
C ASN A 188 36.06 -20.38 -4.42
N LEU A 189 35.30 -21.29 -5.04
CA LEU A 189 34.17 -20.96 -5.90
C LEU A 189 33.11 -20.13 -5.16
N TYR A 190 32.75 -20.53 -3.94
CA TYR A 190 31.80 -19.79 -3.11
C TYR A 190 32.28 -18.35 -2.85
N GLY A 191 33.52 -18.17 -2.43
CA GLY A 191 34.09 -16.86 -2.14
C GLY A 191 34.15 -15.93 -3.37
N MET A 192 34.42 -16.50 -4.56
CA MET A 192 34.36 -15.70 -5.80
C MET A 192 32.94 -15.30 -6.16
N CYS A 193 31.96 -16.21 -6.05
CA CYS A 193 30.57 -15.89 -6.27
C CYS A 193 30.05 -14.85 -5.29
N ALA A 194 30.38 -14.96 -4.00
CA ALA A 194 29.97 -14.02 -2.95
C ALA A 194 30.54 -12.61 -3.17
N LYS A 195 31.74 -12.47 -3.76
CA LYS A 195 32.31 -11.17 -4.08
C LYS A 195 31.59 -10.43 -5.19
N ILE A 196 30.91 -11.13 -6.10
CA ILE A 196 30.23 -10.50 -7.23
C ILE A 196 28.71 -10.42 -7.00
N GLU A 197 28.16 -11.22 -6.09
CA GLU A 197 26.75 -11.11 -5.72
C GLU A 197 26.44 -9.70 -5.21
N GLY A 198 25.34 -9.13 -5.67
CA GLY A 198 24.90 -7.79 -5.31
C GLY A 198 25.55 -6.65 -6.12
N ASN A 199 26.63 -6.90 -6.86
CA ASN A 199 27.23 -5.88 -7.71
C ASN A 199 26.32 -5.54 -8.90
N VAL A 200 26.33 -4.28 -9.31
CA VAL A 200 25.58 -3.81 -10.48
C VAL A 200 26.14 -4.46 -11.74
N ARG A 201 25.30 -5.14 -12.49
CA ARG A 201 25.61 -5.78 -13.78
C ARG A 201 25.19 -4.94 -14.98
N GLN A 202 24.03 -4.32 -14.87
CA GLN A 202 23.46 -3.52 -15.95
C GLN A 202 22.68 -2.35 -15.43
N VAL A 203 22.62 -1.33 -16.24
CA VAL A 203 21.82 -0.13 -16.00
C VAL A 203 20.68 -0.15 -16.99
N THR A 204 19.47 -0.03 -16.52
CA THR A 204 18.25 -0.06 -17.33
C THR A 204 17.30 1.06 -16.90
N LYS A 205 16.30 1.30 -17.71
CA LYS A 205 15.16 2.15 -17.33
C LYS A 205 14.19 1.33 -16.49
N HIS A 206 13.70 1.89 -15.37
CA HIS A 206 12.62 1.30 -14.61
C HIS A 206 11.39 1.09 -15.52
N PRO A 207 10.73 -0.06 -15.50
CA PRO A 207 9.67 -0.37 -16.47
C PRO A 207 8.46 0.57 -16.37
N ALA A 208 8.15 1.10 -15.19
CA ALA A 208 6.96 1.92 -14.94
C ALA A 208 7.27 3.30 -14.36
N GLY A 209 8.32 3.40 -13.53
CA GLY A 209 8.61 4.57 -12.70
C GLY A 209 9.01 5.80 -13.49
N ILE A 210 8.33 6.90 -13.23
CA ILE A 210 8.68 8.24 -13.69
C ILE A 210 8.66 9.21 -12.51
N VAL A 211 9.40 10.30 -12.64
CA VAL A 211 9.30 11.46 -11.74
C VAL A 211 8.74 12.66 -12.50
N ILE A 212 7.91 13.43 -11.82
CA ILE A 212 7.35 14.70 -12.33
C ILE A 212 7.62 15.74 -11.25
N ALA A 213 8.28 16.83 -11.60
CA ALA A 213 8.63 17.90 -10.67
C ALA A 213 8.09 19.26 -11.13
N PRO A 214 7.70 20.14 -10.20
CA PRO A 214 7.29 21.51 -10.51
C PRO A 214 8.49 22.43 -10.81
N PHE A 215 9.72 21.91 -10.69
CA PHE A 215 11.00 22.60 -10.91
C PHE A 215 11.86 21.81 -11.89
N ASN A 216 12.95 22.42 -12.38
CA ASN A 216 13.88 21.73 -13.28
C ASN A 216 14.59 20.58 -12.55
N LEU A 217 14.48 19.38 -13.07
CA LEU A 217 15.08 18.18 -12.50
C LEU A 217 16.61 18.23 -12.45
N HIS A 218 17.25 18.95 -13.41
CA HIS A 218 18.71 19.12 -13.43
C HIS A 218 19.25 19.86 -12.20
N ASP A 219 18.41 20.63 -11.49
CA ASP A 219 18.82 21.39 -10.31
C ASP A 219 18.96 20.50 -9.06
N VAL A 220 18.36 19.30 -9.07
CA VAL A 220 18.27 18.45 -7.88
C VAL A 220 18.74 17.02 -8.09
N VAL A 221 18.75 16.51 -9.33
CA VAL A 221 19.19 15.14 -9.65
C VAL A 221 19.95 15.09 -10.95
N GLY A 222 21.00 14.28 -10.99
CA GLY A 222 21.71 14.00 -12.24
C GLY A 222 20.78 13.29 -13.24
N LEU A 223 20.79 13.75 -14.49
CA LEU A 223 20.02 13.14 -15.58
C LEU A 223 20.97 12.62 -16.66
N GLN A 224 20.58 11.54 -17.31
CA GLN A 224 21.30 11.00 -18.45
C GLN A 224 20.33 10.58 -19.56
N GLU A 225 20.82 10.60 -20.81
CA GLU A 225 20.05 10.08 -21.93
C GLU A 225 19.99 8.53 -21.84
N ALA A 226 18.80 7.99 -21.94
CA ALA A 226 18.58 6.56 -22.14
C ALA A 226 18.62 6.22 -23.64
N LYS A 227 18.56 4.92 -23.96
CA LYS A 227 18.35 4.48 -25.33
C LYS A 227 17.03 5.03 -25.87
N GLU A 228 17.00 5.33 -27.16
CA GLU A 228 15.78 5.75 -27.86
C GLU A 228 14.66 4.77 -27.63
N ASN A 229 13.45 5.29 -27.45
CA ASN A 229 12.25 4.48 -27.34
C ASN A 229 11.87 3.89 -28.73
N LYS A 230 10.85 3.03 -28.75
CA LYS A 230 10.37 2.38 -30.00
C LYS A 230 9.94 3.37 -31.08
N ASN A 231 9.68 4.62 -30.70
CA ASN A 231 9.26 5.70 -31.60
C ASN A 231 10.43 6.58 -32.04
N GLY A 232 11.67 6.25 -31.67
CA GLY A 232 12.88 7.01 -32.01
C GLY A 232 13.09 8.27 -31.15
N ASN A 233 12.29 8.46 -30.10
CA ASN A 233 12.44 9.59 -29.18
C ASN A 233 13.50 9.27 -28.12
N LYS A 234 14.40 10.23 -27.89
CA LYS A 234 15.34 10.16 -26.78
C LYS A 234 14.60 10.32 -25.46
N GLU A 235 14.83 9.40 -24.56
CA GLU A 235 14.28 9.46 -23.21
C GLU A 235 15.37 9.89 -22.23
N VAL A 236 14.92 10.58 -21.18
CA VAL A 236 15.78 11.00 -20.07
C VAL A 236 15.50 10.12 -18.87
N VAL A 237 16.56 9.68 -18.18
CA VAL A 237 16.47 8.91 -16.93
C VAL A 237 17.24 9.61 -15.83
N THR A 238 16.76 9.46 -14.58
CA THR A 238 17.50 9.92 -13.40
C THR A 238 18.76 9.08 -13.23
N CYS A 239 19.83 9.66 -12.66
CA CYS A 239 21.05 8.91 -12.29
C CYS A 239 20.90 8.15 -10.97
N TRP A 240 19.84 8.40 -10.21
CA TRP A 240 19.53 7.73 -8.95
C TRP A 240 18.26 6.90 -9.12
N GLU A 241 18.25 5.71 -8.53
CA GLU A 241 17.05 4.87 -8.48
C GLU A 241 16.18 5.21 -7.28
N GLU A 242 14.92 4.82 -7.35
CA GLU A 242 14.01 4.83 -6.21
C GLU A 242 13.85 3.38 -5.69
N GLY A 243 14.87 2.93 -4.99
CA GLY A 243 14.90 1.62 -4.37
C GLY A 243 14.36 1.63 -2.93
N GLU A 244 14.80 0.67 -2.12
CA GLU A 244 14.41 0.55 -0.71
C GLU A 244 14.82 1.76 0.13
N SER A 245 15.90 2.41 -0.22
CA SER A 245 16.45 3.59 0.49
C SER A 245 15.76 4.90 0.12
N ARG A 246 14.90 4.88 -0.93
CA ARG A 246 14.06 6.01 -1.36
C ARG A 246 14.85 7.30 -1.58
N GLU A 247 15.94 7.23 -2.36
CA GLU A 247 16.83 8.36 -2.61
C GLU A 247 16.11 9.55 -3.26
N LEU A 248 15.27 9.30 -4.25
CA LEU A 248 14.52 10.36 -4.95
C LEU A 248 13.49 11.00 -4.03
N SER A 249 12.81 10.21 -3.22
CA SER A 249 11.86 10.72 -2.21
C SER A 249 12.55 11.60 -1.16
N LYS A 250 13.79 11.30 -0.76
CA LYS A 250 14.54 12.12 0.20
C LYS A 250 14.89 13.52 -0.31
N ILE A 251 15.03 13.68 -1.62
CA ILE A 251 15.25 14.99 -2.24
C ILE A 251 13.95 15.66 -2.72
N GLY A 252 12.79 15.14 -2.33
CA GLY A 252 11.50 15.76 -2.61
C GLY A 252 10.87 15.37 -3.94
N LEU A 253 11.36 14.34 -4.62
CA LEU A 253 10.76 13.85 -5.86
C LEU A 253 9.75 12.75 -5.57
N ILE A 254 8.61 12.81 -6.25
CA ILE A 254 7.54 11.81 -6.16
C ILE A 254 7.65 10.85 -7.33
N LYS A 255 7.68 9.55 -7.02
CA LYS A 255 7.59 8.49 -8.01
C LYS A 255 6.14 8.26 -8.42
N PHE A 256 5.92 8.20 -9.74
CA PHE A 256 4.66 7.77 -10.35
C PHE A 256 4.94 6.49 -11.12
N ASP A 257 4.22 5.43 -10.83
CA ASP A 257 4.29 4.20 -11.61
C ASP A 257 3.20 4.19 -12.68
N VAL A 258 3.63 4.32 -13.94
CA VAL A 258 2.77 4.24 -15.12
C VAL A 258 2.85 2.82 -15.66
N LEU A 259 1.92 1.97 -15.21
CA LEU A 259 1.90 0.54 -15.51
C LEU A 259 1.12 0.25 -16.79
N GLY A 260 1.66 -0.60 -17.64
CA GLY A 260 0.94 -1.12 -18.81
C GLY A 260 0.30 -2.47 -18.48
N VAL A 261 -1.03 -2.56 -18.55
CA VAL A 261 -1.81 -3.76 -18.24
C VAL A 261 -2.49 -4.29 -19.48
N ASN A 262 -2.04 -5.46 -19.95
CA ASN A 262 -2.56 -6.10 -21.17
C ASN A 262 -4.07 -6.39 -21.09
N THR A 263 -4.57 -6.74 -19.90
CA THR A 263 -6.01 -7.02 -19.71
C THR A 263 -6.87 -5.80 -20.07
N LEU A 264 -6.42 -4.59 -19.78
CA LEU A 264 -7.15 -3.37 -20.17
C LEU A 264 -7.23 -3.25 -21.69
N THR A 265 -6.17 -3.59 -22.41
CA THR A 265 -6.18 -3.64 -23.89
C THR A 265 -7.17 -4.68 -24.38
N ILE A 266 -7.20 -5.89 -23.80
CA ILE A 266 -8.14 -6.94 -24.17
C ILE A 266 -9.59 -6.50 -23.93
N ILE A 267 -9.89 -5.90 -22.79
CA ILE A 267 -11.24 -5.37 -22.49
C ILE A 267 -11.63 -4.31 -23.54
N HIS A 268 -10.74 -3.36 -23.81
CA HIS A 268 -10.99 -2.30 -24.78
C HIS A 268 -11.26 -2.86 -26.19
N ASP A 269 -10.45 -3.78 -26.66
CA ASP A 269 -10.62 -4.39 -27.98
C ASP A 269 -11.88 -5.25 -28.06
N THR A 270 -12.24 -5.92 -26.95
CA THR A 270 -13.51 -6.65 -26.85
C THR A 270 -14.71 -5.72 -26.99
N LEU A 271 -14.71 -4.58 -26.28
CA LEU A 271 -15.77 -3.58 -26.38
C LEU A 271 -15.91 -3.02 -27.81
N LYS A 272 -14.78 -2.75 -28.47
CA LYS A 272 -14.79 -2.34 -29.90
C LYS A 272 -15.40 -3.40 -30.81
N LEU A 273 -15.04 -4.67 -30.59
CA LEU A 273 -15.59 -5.77 -31.38
C LEU A 273 -17.08 -5.93 -31.15
N VAL A 274 -17.56 -5.88 -29.90
CA VAL A 274 -18.99 -5.95 -29.56
C VAL A 274 -19.74 -4.82 -30.25
N LYS A 275 -19.22 -3.59 -30.17
CA LYS A 275 -19.83 -2.44 -30.86
C LYS A 275 -19.87 -2.63 -32.38
N LYS A 276 -18.78 -3.12 -32.97
CA LYS A 276 -18.66 -3.35 -34.43
C LYS A 276 -19.61 -4.47 -34.89
N LEU A 277 -19.70 -5.58 -34.17
CA LEU A 277 -20.43 -6.79 -34.60
C LEU A 277 -21.93 -6.73 -34.23
N HIS A 278 -22.25 -6.11 -33.10
CA HIS A 278 -23.61 -6.14 -32.55
C HIS A 278 -24.27 -4.76 -32.43
N GLY A 279 -23.54 -3.66 -32.69
CA GLY A 279 -24.04 -2.28 -32.55
C GLY A 279 -24.28 -1.85 -31.09
N ILE A 280 -23.83 -2.66 -30.12
CA ILE A 280 -24.06 -2.43 -28.70
C ILE A 280 -22.87 -1.63 -28.14
N ASP A 281 -23.17 -0.48 -27.56
CA ASP A 281 -22.18 0.34 -26.84
C ASP A 281 -22.31 0.09 -25.35
N ILE A 282 -21.28 -0.51 -24.74
CA ILE A 282 -21.26 -0.89 -23.34
C ILE A 282 -20.41 0.10 -22.55
N ASP A 283 -21.01 0.77 -21.58
CA ASP A 283 -20.22 1.52 -20.59
C ASP A 283 -19.71 0.55 -19.49
N ILE A 284 -18.50 0.08 -19.70
CA ILE A 284 -17.86 -0.90 -18.81
C ILE A 284 -17.63 -0.38 -17.38
N ASN A 285 -17.69 0.93 -17.15
CA ASN A 285 -17.51 1.54 -15.82
C ASN A 285 -18.81 1.54 -15.01
N ASN A 286 -19.97 1.40 -15.68
CA ASN A 286 -21.29 1.40 -15.08
C ASN A 286 -21.98 0.03 -15.07
N ILE A 287 -21.21 -1.06 -15.17
CA ILE A 287 -21.76 -2.43 -15.08
C ILE A 287 -22.20 -2.78 -13.66
N SER A 288 -23.23 -3.60 -13.55
CA SER A 288 -23.73 -4.09 -12.27
C SER A 288 -22.78 -5.12 -11.65
N LEU A 289 -22.26 -4.84 -10.46
CA LEU A 289 -21.43 -5.79 -9.69
C LEU A 289 -22.22 -6.97 -9.08
N LYS A 290 -23.51 -7.08 -9.40
CA LYS A 290 -24.43 -8.13 -8.94
C LYS A 290 -24.91 -9.02 -10.09
N ASP A 291 -24.21 -9.02 -11.23
CA ASP A 291 -24.59 -9.93 -12.33
C ASP A 291 -24.41 -11.37 -11.90
N LYS A 292 -25.55 -12.11 -11.95
CA LYS A 292 -25.60 -13.50 -11.47
C LYS A 292 -24.73 -14.44 -12.31
N LYS A 293 -24.60 -14.19 -13.62
CA LYS A 293 -23.80 -15.05 -14.50
C LYS A 293 -22.30 -14.89 -14.23
N VAL A 294 -21.86 -13.64 -14.04
CA VAL A 294 -20.48 -13.33 -13.67
C VAL A 294 -20.14 -13.94 -12.32
N ILE A 295 -20.95 -13.68 -11.29
CA ILE A 295 -20.74 -14.26 -9.95
C ILE A 295 -20.76 -15.80 -10.00
N GLN A 296 -21.66 -16.42 -10.77
CA GLN A 296 -21.71 -17.86 -10.94
C GLN A 296 -20.45 -18.42 -11.59
N SER A 297 -19.88 -17.71 -12.57
CA SER A 297 -18.61 -18.11 -13.20
C SER A 297 -17.45 -18.13 -12.21
N PHE A 298 -17.35 -17.12 -11.34
CA PHE A 298 -16.39 -17.13 -10.23
C PHE A 298 -16.66 -18.25 -9.21
N TYR A 299 -17.92 -18.48 -8.87
CA TYR A 299 -18.33 -19.56 -7.96
C TYR A 299 -17.91 -20.96 -8.47
N GLU A 300 -18.03 -21.18 -9.77
CA GLU A 300 -17.67 -22.41 -10.45
C GLU A 300 -16.19 -22.47 -10.87
N ALA A 301 -15.39 -21.46 -10.51
CA ALA A 301 -13.97 -21.33 -10.88
C ALA A 301 -13.71 -21.37 -12.41
N ARG A 302 -14.69 -20.95 -13.22
CA ARG A 302 -14.55 -20.81 -14.69
C ARG A 302 -13.90 -19.49 -15.04
N THR A 303 -12.62 -19.32 -14.66
CA THR A 303 -11.89 -18.04 -14.72
C THR A 303 -10.66 -18.08 -15.62
N VAL A 304 -10.69 -18.89 -16.67
CA VAL A 304 -9.63 -18.86 -17.70
C VAL A 304 -9.71 -17.54 -18.46
N GLY A 305 -8.59 -16.84 -18.60
CA GLY A 305 -8.51 -15.53 -19.23
C GLY A 305 -8.96 -14.37 -18.35
N VAL A 306 -9.43 -14.63 -17.13
CA VAL A 306 -9.85 -13.58 -16.18
C VAL A 306 -8.64 -13.03 -15.45
N PHE A 307 -8.50 -11.72 -15.44
CA PHE A 307 -7.40 -11.00 -14.79
C PHE A 307 -7.17 -11.48 -13.35
N GLN A 308 -5.94 -11.85 -13.02
CA GLN A 308 -5.49 -12.36 -11.72
C GLN A 308 -6.09 -13.73 -11.28
N PHE A 309 -7.08 -14.27 -11.99
CA PHE A 309 -7.82 -15.48 -11.58
C PHE A 309 -7.64 -16.68 -12.50
N GLU A 310 -6.80 -16.60 -13.55
CA GLU A 310 -6.69 -17.63 -14.58
C GLU A 310 -5.78 -18.83 -14.21
N ARG A 311 -4.79 -18.63 -13.31
CA ARG A 311 -3.80 -19.65 -12.96
C ARG A 311 -4.46 -20.87 -12.29
N ALA A 312 -3.97 -22.05 -12.58
CA ALA A 312 -4.55 -23.31 -12.10
C ALA A 312 -4.69 -23.39 -10.57
N TRP A 313 -3.71 -22.88 -9.84
CA TRP A 313 -3.75 -22.91 -8.38
C TRP A 313 -4.80 -21.96 -7.77
N ILE A 314 -4.99 -20.76 -8.37
CA ILE A 314 -6.04 -19.85 -7.93
C ILE A 314 -7.44 -20.42 -8.23
N ARG A 315 -7.63 -21.11 -9.37
CA ARG A 315 -8.89 -21.77 -9.68
C ARG A 315 -9.22 -22.86 -8.67
N LYS A 316 -8.23 -23.67 -8.25
CA LYS A 316 -8.40 -24.64 -7.15
C LYS A 316 -8.76 -23.96 -5.81
N LEU A 317 -8.24 -22.76 -5.56
CA LEU A 317 -8.61 -21.99 -4.37
C LEU A 317 -10.06 -21.49 -4.48
N LEU A 318 -10.49 -21.01 -5.66
CA LEU A 318 -11.88 -20.60 -5.90
C LEU A 318 -12.90 -21.72 -5.69
N GLU A 319 -12.56 -22.95 -6.07
CA GLU A 319 -13.39 -24.13 -5.81
C GLU A 319 -13.69 -24.35 -4.33
N LYS A 320 -12.78 -23.93 -3.45
CA LYS A 320 -12.94 -23.98 -2.00
C LYS A 320 -13.67 -22.76 -1.46
N ILE A 321 -13.28 -21.55 -1.92
CA ILE A 321 -13.82 -20.27 -1.43
C ILE A 321 -15.30 -20.10 -1.81
N LYS A 322 -15.70 -20.53 -3.01
CA LYS A 322 -17.09 -20.39 -3.48
C LYS A 322 -17.54 -18.92 -3.47
N ILE A 323 -16.89 -18.08 -4.30
CA ILE A 323 -17.23 -16.67 -4.44
C ILE A 323 -18.71 -16.49 -4.75
N ASN A 324 -19.40 -15.66 -3.98
CA ASN A 324 -20.84 -15.39 -4.17
C ASN A 324 -21.19 -13.89 -4.18
N LYS A 325 -20.19 -13.02 -4.01
CA LYS A 325 -20.33 -11.56 -4.09
C LYS A 325 -19.05 -10.90 -4.52
N PHE A 326 -19.13 -9.65 -4.98
CA PHE A 326 -17.98 -8.88 -5.44
C PHE A 326 -16.89 -8.69 -4.36
N ASP A 327 -17.27 -8.45 -3.10
CA ASP A 327 -16.31 -8.29 -2.01
C ASP A 327 -15.40 -9.51 -1.85
N ASP A 328 -15.89 -10.70 -2.15
CA ASP A 328 -15.07 -11.92 -2.11
C ASP A 328 -14.02 -11.92 -3.21
N ILE A 329 -14.34 -11.38 -4.41
CA ILE A 329 -13.36 -11.22 -5.50
C ILE A 329 -12.22 -10.33 -5.05
N ALA A 330 -12.56 -9.17 -4.48
CA ALA A 330 -11.57 -8.26 -3.92
C ALA A 330 -10.75 -8.93 -2.80
N ALA A 331 -11.38 -9.64 -1.88
CA ALA A 331 -10.69 -10.32 -0.79
C ALA A 331 -9.72 -11.40 -1.30
N VAL A 332 -10.11 -12.16 -2.32
CA VAL A 332 -9.25 -13.19 -2.91
C VAL A 332 -8.01 -12.58 -3.57
N ASN A 333 -8.10 -11.41 -4.20
CA ASN A 333 -6.93 -10.71 -4.72
C ASN A 333 -5.92 -10.38 -3.61
N ALA A 334 -6.38 -10.00 -2.43
CA ALA A 334 -5.50 -9.73 -1.30
C ALA A 334 -4.90 -11.01 -0.69
N LEU A 335 -5.67 -12.11 -0.70
CA LEU A 335 -5.23 -13.43 -0.20
C LEU A 335 -4.27 -14.13 -1.17
N ASN A 336 -4.35 -13.83 -2.46
CA ASN A 336 -3.60 -14.46 -3.54
C ASN A 336 -2.14 -13.98 -3.60
N ARG A 337 -1.39 -14.12 -2.53
CA ARG A 337 0.00 -13.69 -2.41
C ARG A 337 0.77 -14.69 -1.54
N PRO A 338 2.09 -14.87 -1.76
CA PRO A 338 2.88 -15.86 -1.02
C PRO A 338 2.68 -15.76 0.49
N GLY A 339 2.74 -14.56 1.03
CA GLY A 339 2.64 -14.35 2.47
C GLY A 339 1.33 -14.81 3.13
N PRO A 340 0.14 -14.31 2.69
CA PRO A 340 -1.14 -14.80 3.21
C PRO A 340 -1.34 -16.30 3.02
N LEU A 341 -0.84 -16.87 1.91
CA LEU A 341 -0.90 -18.30 1.62
C LEU A 341 -0.04 -19.10 2.60
N ASP A 342 1.21 -18.68 2.84
CA ASP A 342 2.13 -19.33 3.79
C ASP A 342 1.60 -19.25 5.24
N ALA A 343 0.83 -18.21 5.56
CA ALA A 343 0.18 -18.05 6.85
C ALA A 343 -1.15 -18.82 6.98
N GLY A 344 -1.61 -19.53 5.93
CA GLY A 344 -2.86 -20.28 5.94
C GLY A 344 -4.12 -19.41 6.07
N MET A 345 -4.03 -18.11 5.74
CA MET A 345 -5.13 -17.15 5.88
C MET A 345 -6.29 -17.49 4.92
N GLU A 346 -5.97 -17.99 3.75
CA GLU A 346 -6.95 -18.44 2.76
C GLU A 346 -7.78 -19.62 3.28
N THR A 347 -7.15 -20.52 4.04
CA THR A 347 -7.82 -21.67 4.64
C THR A 347 -8.82 -21.23 5.71
N LYS A 348 -8.43 -20.31 6.57
CA LYS A 348 -9.35 -19.73 7.56
C LYS A 348 -10.48 -18.96 6.88
N PHE A 349 -10.17 -18.19 5.84
CA PHE A 349 -11.14 -17.42 5.08
C PHE A 349 -12.27 -18.29 4.51
N TRP A 350 -11.93 -19.34 3.72
CA TRP A 350 -12.96 -20.17 3.12
C TRP A 350 -13.72 -21.01 4.13
N LYS A 351 -13.10 -21.45 5.21
CA LYS A 351 -13.78 -22.20 6.26
C LYS A 351 -14.83 -21.37 6.99
N VAL A 352 -14.48 -20.14 7.38
CA VAL A 352 -15.43 -19.23 8.03
C VAL A 352 -16.51 -18.80 7.05
N LYS A 353 -16.13 -18.42 5.81
CA LYS A 353 -17.08 -18.02 4.77
C LYS A 353 -18.14 -19.08 4.49
N ASN A 354 -17.73 -20.36 4.43
CA ASN A 354 -18.62 -21.46 4.08
C ASN A 354 -19.25 -22.14 5.32
N GLY A 355 -19.09 -21.56 6.53
CA GLY A 355 -19.72 -22.06 7.75
C GLY A 355 -19.06 -23.28 8.39
N PHE A 356 -17.87 -23.71 7.93
CA PHE A 356 -17.12 -24.78 8.57
C PHE A 356 -16.48 -24.36 9.88
N GLU A 357 -16.23 -23.06 10.05
CA GLU A 357 -15.76 -22.44 11.28
C GLU A 357 -16.58 -21.20 11.58
N LYS A 358 -16.83 -20.92 12.86
CA LYS A 358 -17.52 -19.70 13.28
C LYS A 358 -16.56 -18.51 13.22
N PRO A 359 -17.02 -17.30 12.79
CA PRO A 359 -16.21 -16.10 12.85
C PRO A 359 -15.86 -15.79 14.31
N ASN A 360 -14.58 -15.50 14.57
CA ASN A 360 -14.10 -15.16 15.90
C ASN A 360 -13.80 -13.66 16.00
N TYR A 361 -14.66 -12.93 16.70
CA TYR A 361 -14.46 -11.52 17.00
C TYR A 361 -14.13 -11.37 18.49
N LEU A 362 -12.87 -11.00 18.78
CA LEU A 362 -12.38 -10.83 20.16
C LEU A 362 -13.08 -9.67 20.89
N HIS A 363 -13.60 -8.69 20.14
CA HIS A 363 -14.36 -7.57 20.67
C HIS A 363 -15.49 -7.16 19.72
N PRO A 364 -16.67 -6.71 20.18
CA PRO A 364 -17.80 -6.32 19.35
C PRO A 364 -17.49 -5.22 18.35
N LYS A 365 -16.62 -4.28 18.68
CA LYS A 365 -16.15 -3.23 17.79
C LYS A 365 -15.39 -3.74 16.57
N LEU A 366 -14.87 -4.97 16.60
CA LEU A 366 -14.24 -5.63 15.46
C LEU A 366 -15.23 -6.14 14.41
N ILE A 367 -16.49 -6.37 14.78
CA ILE A 367 -17.50 -6.88 13.86
C ILE A 367 -17.64 -5.97 12.62
N PRO A 368 -17.95 -4.65 12.76
CA PRO A 368 -18.08 -3.77 11.60
C PRO A 368 -16.79 -3.54 10.81
N ILE A 369 -15.64 -3.92 11.37
CA ILE A 369 -14.33 -3.80 10.72
C ILE A 369 -14.01 -5.07 9.92
N LEU A 370 -14.29 -6.24 10.49
CA LEU A 370 -13.82 -7.53 9.99
C LEU A 370 -14.90 -8.43 9.38
N ASN A 371 -16.18 -8.06 9.43
CA ASN A 371 -17.25 -8.92 8.90
C ASN A 371 -17.13 -9.15 7.39
N GLN A 372 -16.65 -8.15 6.62
CA GLN A 372 -16.43 -8.26 5.18
C GLN A 372 -15.32 -9.27 4.82
N THR A 373 -14.43 -9.53 5.76
CA THR A 373 -13.29 -10.44 5.62
C THR A 373 -13.40 -11.67 6.54
N TYR A 374 -14.61 -11.99 6.97
CA TYR A 374 -14.92 -13.20 7.74
C TYR A 374 -14.06 -13.34 9.01
N SER A 375 -13.97 -12.27 9.81
CA SER A 375 -13.16 -12.13 11.04
C SER A 375 -11.64 -12.18 10.84
N ILE A 376 -11.14 -11.99 9.61
CA ILE A 376 -9.70 -11.98 9.33
C ILE A 376 -9.25 -10.55 9.06
N ILE A 377 -8.12 -10.15 9.62
CA ILE A 377 -7.43 -8.92 9.26
C ILE A 377 -6.75 -9.16 7.90
N LEU A 378 -7.22 -8.50 6.85
CA LEU A 378 -6.76 -8.68 5.48
C LEU A 378 -6.27 -7.37 4.85
N TYR A 379 -6.84 -6.24 5.25
CA TYR A 379 -6.55 -4.94 4.69
C TYR A 379 -5.81 -4.02 5.68
N GLN A 380 -4.91 -3.20 5.17
CA GLN A 380 -4.18 -2.21 5.95
C GLN A 380 -5.13 -1.23 6.66
N GLU A 381 -6.20 -0.84 5.99
CA GLU A 381 -7.22 0.05 6.53
C GLU A 381 -7.97 -0.55 7.74
N GLN A 382 -8.03 -1.87 7.84
CA GLN A 382 -8.58 -2.52 9.03
C GLN A 382 -7.72 -2.30 10.26
N ILE A 383 -6.38 -2.28 10.11
CA ILE A 383 -5.45 -1.98 11.22
C ILE A 383 -5.66 -0.55 11.70
N ILE A 384 -5.77 0.41 10.78
CA ILE A 384 -6.04 1.81 11.14
C ILE A 384 -7.34 1.90 11.95
N ARG A 385 -8.41 1.28 11.45
CA ARG A 385 -9.70 1.29 12.15
C ARG A 385 -9.65 0.59 13.50
N ILE A 386 -8.94 -0.51 13.62
CA ILE A 386 -8.76 -1.22 14.91
C ILE A 386 -8.04 -0.30 15.91
N ALA A 387 -6.97 0.37 15.50
CA ALA A 387 -6.24 1.30 16.34
C ALA A 387 -7.11 2.51 16.75
N ASN A 388 -7.88 3.10 15.83
CA ASN A 388 -8.80 4.18 16.13
C ASN A 388 -9.91 3.75 17.11
N GLU A 389 -10.60 2.64 16.81
CA GLU A 389 -11.82 2.21 17.53
C GLU A 389 -11.53 1.61 18.90
N LEU A 390 -10.37 0.92 19.07
CA LEU A 390 -10.01 0.25 20.32
C LEU A 390 -8.98 1.03 21.12
N ALA A 391 -7.89 1.46 20.52
CA ALA A 391 -6.84 2.20 21.20
C ALA A 391 -7.13 3.71 21.32
N GLY A 392 -8.12 4.22 20.57
CA GLY A 392 -8.48 5.64 20.56
C GLY A 392 -7.41 6.54 19.92
N TRP A 393 -6.56 5.98 19.06
CA TRP A 393 -5.51 6.73 18.39
C TRP A 393 -6.06 7.65 17.31
N ALA A 394 -5.45 8.80 17.13
CA ALA A 394 -5.76 9.68 16.02
C ALA A 394 -5.41 9.02 14.67
N PRO A 395 -6.05 9.45 13.56
CA PRO A 395 -5.83 8.84 12.25
C PRO A 395 -4.35 8.79 11.81
N ASP A 396 -3.58 9.82 12.11
CA ASP A 396 -2.14 9.91 11.81
C ASP A 396 -1.30 8.93 12.65
N GLU A 397 -1.64 8.75 13.93
CA GLU A 397 -0.98 7.76 14.80
C GLU A 397 -1.30 6.33 14.36
N ALA A 398 -2.56 6.09 14.00
CA ALA A 398 -3.00 4.79 13.51
C ALA A 398 -2.37 4.45 12.14
N ASP A 399 -2.17 5.44 11.25
CA ASP A 399 -1.48 5.22 9.98
C ASP A 399 0.02 4.99 10.17
N ALA A 400 0.68 5.72 11.07
CA ALA A 400 2.06 5.47 11.43
C ALA A 400 2.26 4.03 11.96
N PHE A 401 1.33 3.57 12.80
CA PHE A 401 1.30 2.19 13.26
C PHE A 401 1.13 1.19 12.12
N ARG A 402 0.14 1.41 11.23
CA ARG A 402 -0.06 0.59 10.03
C ARG A 402 1.23 0.50 9.19
N SER A 403 1.92 1.62 8.99
CA SER A 403 3.17 1.65 8.23
C SER A 403 4.26 0.77 8.85
N ILE A 404 4.41 0.80 10.17
CA ILE A 404 5.36 -0.06 10.90
C ILE A 404 4.97 -1.53 10.80
N VAL A 405 3.68 -1.84 10.99
CA VAL A 405 3.17 -3.20 10.87
C VAL A 405 3.39 -3.75 9.45
N SER A 406 3.07 -2.96 8.41
CA SER A 406 3.17 -3.40 7.02
C SER A 406 4.61 -3.58 6.54
N LYS A 407 5.54 -2.75 6.99
CA LYS A 407 6.95 -2.84 6.61
C LYS A 407 7.65 -4.05 7.23
N GLY A 408 7.10 -4.63 8.29
CA GLY A 408 7.62 -5.85 8.95
C GLY A 408 9.10 -5.76 9.34
N LYS A 409 9.71 -4.58 9.23
CA LYS A 409 11.13 -4.36 9.43
C LYS A 409 11.41 -4.33 10.93
N ILE A 410 11.88 -5.45 11.41
CA ILE A 410 12.76 -5.45 12.58
C ILE A 410 14.04 -4.80 12.08
N ASP A 411 14.23 -3.52 12.34
CA ASP A 411 15.52 -2.87 12.09
C ASP A 411 16.52 -3.40 13.12
N LEU A 412 17.10 -4.55 12.79
CA LEU A 412 18.12 -5.21 13.61
C LEU A 412 19.36 -4.32 13.77
N SER A 413 19.55 -3.32 12.90
CA SER A 413 20.72 -2.42 12.94
C SER A 413 20.62 -1.37 14.04
N LYS A 414 19.42 -1.05 14.53
CA LYS A 414 19.21 -0.03 15.57
C LYS A 414 18.89 -0.58 16.94
N GLY A 415 18.84 -1.92 17.14
CA GLY A 415 18.63 -2.56 18.43
C GLY A 415 17.29 -2.24 19.12
N ILE A 416 16.42 -1.43 18.48
CA ILE A 416 15.12 -1.05 19.02
C ILE A 416 14.05 -1.88 18.28
N ASN A 417 13.47 -2.81 19.01
CA ASN A 417 12.30 -3.54 18.52
C ASN A 417 11.09 -2.58 18.54
N GLN A 418 10.95 -1.80 17.44
CA GLN A 418 9.83 -0.86 17.29
C GLN A 418 8.48 -1.58 17.45
N PHE A 419 8.42 -2.84 17.04
CA PHE A 419 7.22 -3.66 17.16
C PHE A 419 6.83 -3.89 18.63
N ALA A 420 7.78 -4.23 19.49
CA ALA A 420 7.53 -4.41 20.93
C ALA A 420 7.10 -3.10 21.63
N LYS A 421 7.65 -1.97 21.18
CA LYS A 421 7.23 -0.65 21.67
C LYS A 421 5.76 -0.37 21.33
N TYR A 422 5.35 -0.66 20.08
CA TYR A 422 3.97 -0.44 19.64
C TYR A 422 3.00 -1.46 20.23
N GLU A 423 3.42 -2.70 20.50
CA GLU A 423 2.65 -3.71 21.21
C GLU A 423 2.24 -3.18 22.59
N LYS A 424 3.22 -2.77 23.38
CA LYS A 424 2.98 -2.20 24.70
C LYS A 424 2.08 -0.96 24.65
N LEU A 425 2.38 -0.04 23.72
CA LEU A 425 1.60 1.18 23.57
C LEU A 425 0.15 0.91 23.14
N PHE A 426 -0.07 -0.04 22.24
CA PHE A 426 -1.40 -0.43 21.79
C PHE A 426 -2.22 -1.00 22.94
N VAL A 427 -1.67 -1.95 23.70
CA VAL A 427 -2.34 -2.58 24.85
C VAL A 427 -2.67 -1.55 25.92
N GLU A 428 -1.70 -0.70 26.32
CA GLU A 428 -1.91 0.36 27.31
C GLU A 428 -3.00 1.34 26.83
N SER A 429 -3.00 1.71 25.54
CA SER A 429 -4.00 2.61 24.97
C SER A 429 -5.39 1.99 24.92
N CYS A 430 -5.52 0.73 24.55
CA CYS A 430 -6.80 0.00 24.55
C CYS A 430 -7.41 -0.09 25.96
N VAL A 431 -6.58 -0.42 26.94
CA VAL A 431 -7.00 -0.51 28.36
C VAL A 431 -7.41 0.88 28.88
N LYS A 432 -6.62 1.91 28.57
CA LYS A 432 -6.91 3.30 28.97
C LYS A 432 -8.19 3.83 28.31
N ASN A 433 -8.40 3.52 27.04
CA ASN A 433 -9.61 3.92 26.31
C ASN A 433 -10.86 3.19 26.84
N GLY A 434 -10.69 2.04 27.46
CA GLY A 434 -11.73 1.31 28.21
C GLY A 434 -12.98 0.98 27.40
N VAL A 435 -12.83 0.79 26.07
CA VAL A 435 -13.95 0.50 25.19
C VAL A 435 -14.63 -0.79 25.62
N THR A 436 -15.94 -0.70 25.82
CA THR A 436 -16.77 -1.86 26.17
C THR A 436 -17.81 -2.10 25.09
N GLY A 437 -18.15 -3.35 24.88
CA GLY A 437 -19.23 -3.74 23.98
C GLY A 437 -19.99 -4.94 24.53
N ARG A 438 -21.14 -5.23 23.95
CA ARG A 438 -21.92 -6.42 24.30
C ARG A 438 -21.89 -7.39 23.12
N ILE A 439 -21.44 -8.62 23.36
CA ILE A 439 -21.63 -9.72 22.42
C ILE A 439 -22.80 -10.56 22.91
N ASN A 440 -23.74 -10.78 22.01
CA ASN A 440 -24.81 -11.73 22.30
C ASN A 440 -24.26 -13.14 22.08
N VAL A 441 -24.07 -13.86 23.17
CA VAL A 441 -23.64 -15.25 23.12
C VAL A 441 -24.91 -16.09 22.96
N ILE A 442 -25.15 -16.64 21.79
CA ILE A 442 -26.19 -17.64 21.59
C ILE A 442 -25.76 -18.87 22.40
N ARG A 443 -26.49 -19.21 23.44
CA ARG A 443 -26.36 -20.53 24.07
C ARG A 443 -26.62 -21.56 22.98
N THR A 444 -25.66 -22.45 22.79
CA THR A 444 -25.73 -23.60 21.90
C THR A 444 -27.08 -24.24 21.98
N ILE A 445 -27.91 -24.03 20.99
CA ILE A 445 -28.99 -24.94 20.68
C ILE A 445 -28.32 -26.11 19.99
N THR A 446 -28.29 -27.24 20.65
CA THR A 446 -27.88 -28.53 20.13
C THR A 446 -28.93 -29.01 19.13
N ASP A 447 -28.96 -28.41 17.94
CA ASP A 447 -29.64 -28.96 16.78
C ASP A 447 -29.05 -28.37 15.50
N ASP A 448 -28.54 -29.27 14.67
CA ASP A 448 -27.69 -29.00 13.49
C ASP A 448 -28.43 -28.51 12.25
N SER A 449 -29.63 -28.01 12.36
CA SER A 449 -30.43 -27.54 11.22
C SER A 449 -30.78 -26.06 11.35
N GLU A 450 -30.23 -25.25 10.46
CA GLU A 450 -30.50 -23.83 10.18
C GLU A 450 -29.47 -22.81 10.70
N ILE A 451 -28.40 -22.70 9.99
CA ILE A 451 -27.52 -21.52 10.06
C ILE A 451 -27.81 -20.65 8.83
N PRO A 452 -28.31 -19.40 9.01
CA PRO A 452 -28.57 -18.49 7.90
C PRO A 452 -27.28 -17.98 7.28
N SER A 453 -27.18 -17.95 5.95
CA SER A 453 -25.94 -17.74 5.20
C SER A 453 -25.71 -16.34 4.62
N THR A 454 -26.45 -15.30 5.00
CA THR A 454 -26.31 -13.97 4.39
C THR A 454 -26.46 -12.81 5.38
N ALA A 455 -25.79 -11.68 5.06
CA ALA A 455 -25.83 -10.44 5.86
C ALA A 455 -27.19 -9.74 5.97
N THR A 456 -28.19 -10.17 5.22
CA THR A 456 -29.58 -9.75 5.36
C THR A 456 -30.18 -10.27 6.66
N ASP A 457 -29.58 -11.31 7.21
CA ASP A 457 -30.04 -11.98 8.42
C ASP A 457 -29.62 -11.31 9.72
N LEU A 458 -28.78 -10.25 9.69
CA LEU A 458 -28.46 -9.49 10.89
C LEU A 458 -29.70 -8.78 11.47
N LYS A 459 -30.61 -8.30 10.63
CA LYS A 459 -31.89 -7.76 11.10
C LYS A 459 -32.84 -8.86 11.64
N ILE A 460 -32.82 -10.02 10.99
CA ILE A 460 -33.58 -11.21 11.43
C ILE A 460 -32.94 -11.80 12.70
N LEU A 461 -31.64 -11.71 12.86
CA LEU A 461 -30.93 -12.08 14.10
C LEU A 461 -31.28 -11.12 15.23
N GLU A 462 -31.37 -9.82 15.00
CA GLU A 462 -31.82 -8.85 15.99
C GLU A 462 -33.28 -9.12 16.43
N GLU A 463 -34.19 -9.47 15.52
CA GLU A 463 -35.58 -9.79 15.84
C GLU A 463 -35.78 -11.18 16.49
N LYS A 464 -34.95 -12.16 16.17
CA LYS A 464 -34.96 -13.49 16.86
C LYS A 464 -34.27 -13.52 18.22
N LEU A 465 -33.54 -12.47 18.56
CA LEU A 465 -32.69 -12.34 19.77
C LEU A 465 -33.47 -11.97 21.03
N ASP A 466 -34.76 -11.67 20.94
CA ASP A 466 -35.62 -11.39 22.12
C ASP A 466 -36.00 -12.62 22.96
N ALA A 467 -35.65 -13.81 22.53
CA ALA A 467 -35.93 -15.07 23.24
C ALA A 467 -34.67 -15.72 23.83
N GLY A 468 -34.13 -15.14 24.90
CA GLY A 468 -33.21 -15.88 25.79
C GLY A 468 -31.71 -15.74 25.53
N VAL A 469 -31.25 -14.66 24.91
CA VAL A 469 -29.84 -14.40 24.66
C VAL A 469 -29.16 -13.80 25.88
N VAL A 470 -28.10 -14.47 26.37
CA VAL A 470 -27.24 -13.92 27.42
C VAL A 470 -26.25 -12.94 26.79
N SER A 471 -26.51 -11.65 27.00
CA SER A 471 -25.59 -10.59 26.58
C SER A 471 -24.38 -10.56 27.50
N LYS A 472 -23.19 -10.92 26.97
CA LYS A 472 -21.93 -10.83 27.72
C LYS A 472 -21.26 -9.48 27.42
N LYS A 473 -21.01 -8.68 28.48
CA LYS A 473 -20.20 -7.46 28.36
C LYS A 473 -18.74 -7.84 28.19
N ILE A 474 -18.10 -7.39 27.13
CA ILE A 474 -16.68 -7.55 26.89
C ILE A 474 -16.03 -6.17 26.96
N SER A 475 -14.94 -6.05 27.72
CA SER A 475 -14.09 -4.87 27.76
C SER A 475 -12.76 -5.16 27.06
N CYS A 476 -12.17 -4.16 26.46
CA CYS A 476 -10.83 -4.26 25.89
C CYS A 476 -9.79 -4.19 27.04
N ASN A 477 -9.65 -5.30 27.77
CA ASN A 477 -8.65 -5.47 28.82
C ASN A 477 -7.29 -5.89 28.22
N VAL A 478 -6.29 -6.11 29.05
CA VAL A 478 -4.93 -6.52 28.64
C VAL A 478 -4.98 -7.78 27.78
N GLU A 479 -5.64 -8.83 28.23
CA GLU A 479 -5.70 -10.13 27.56
C GLU A 479 -6.36 -10.04 26.17
N VAL A 480 -7.48 -9.33 26.04
CA VAL A 480 -8.16 -9.10 24.75
C VAL A 480 -7.29 -8.26 23.84
N SER A 481 -6.63 -7.24 24.36
CA SER A 481 -5.78 -6.33 23.58
C SER A 481 -4.52 -7.02 23.07
N ASP A 482 -3.89 -7.86 23.88
CA ASP A 482 -2.72 -8.68 23.51
C ASP A 482 -3.08 -9.66 22.39
N GLU A 483 -4.21 -10.35 22.49
CA GLU A 483 -4.65 -11.28 21.46
C GLU A 483 -5.00 -10.58 20.14
N ILE A 484 -5.62 -9.38 20.19
CA ILE A 484 -5.87 -8.56 19.00
C ILE A 484 -4.53 -8.14 18.38
N PHE A 485 -3.57 -7.71 19.20
CA PHE A 485 -2.25 -7.34 18.69
C PHE A 485 -1.50 -8.54 18.09
N TYR A 486 -1.64 -9.72 18.66
CA TYR A 486 -1.09 -10.95 18.10
C TYR A 486 -1.64 -11.23 16.69
N GLN A 487 -2.95 -11.03 16.48
CA GLN A 487 -3.55 -11.14 15.14
C GLN A 487 -3.03 -10.07 14.18
N ILE A 488 -2.84 -8.82 14.65
CA ILE A 488 -2.20 -7.75 13.86
C ILE A 488 -0.76 -8.13 13.50
N LYS A 489 -0.02 -8.72 14.43
CA LYS A 489 1.36 -9.18 14.21
C LYS A 489 1.45 -10.32 13.19
N ALA A 490 0.50 -11.24 13.21
CA ALA A 490 0.41 -12.31 12.21
C ALA A 490 0.14 -11.76 10.81
N PHE A 491 -0.60 -10.65 10.71
CA PHE A 491 -0.84 -9.90 9.49
C PHE A 491 0.37 -9.05 9.03
N ALA A 492 1.30 -8.73 9.94
CA ALA A 492 2.51 -7.99 9.63
C ALA A 492 3.27 -8.66 8.47
N ARG A 493 3.72 -7.90 7.49
CA ARG A 493 4.35 -8.30 6.21
C ARG A 493 3.37 -8.62 5.08
N TYR A 494 2.06 -8.81 5.35
CA TYR A 494 1.11 -9.30 4.34
C TYR A 494 -0.01 -8.32 4.04
N GLY A 495 -0.07 -7.21 4.77
CA GLY A 495 -1.10 -6.21 4.65
C GLY A 495 -1.29 -5.68 3.24
N PHE A 496 -2.53 -5.69 2.75
CA PHE A 496 -2.86 -5.22 1.42
C PHE A 496 -3.74 -3.97 1.49
N ASN A 497 -3.51 -3.02 0.57
CA ASN A 497 -4.37 -1.86 0.43
C ASN A 497 -5.74 -2.28 -0.12
N LYS A 498 -6.82 -1.90 0.57
CA LYS A 498 -8.17 -2.27 0.18
C LYS A 498 -8.59 -1.64 -1.15
N ALA A 499 -8.22 -0.37 -1.38
CA ALA A 499 -8.58 0.32 -2.61
C ALA A 499 -7.95 -0.36 -3.83
N HIS A 500 -6.67 -0.74 -3.75
CA HIS A 500 -6.00 -1.52 -4.79
C HIS A 500 -6.68 -2.88 -5.02
N SER A 501 -7.02 -3.57 -3.94
CA SER A 501 -7.72 -4.88 -4.01
C SER A 501 -9.07 -4.77 -4.71
N VAL A 502 -9.84 -3.70 -4.42
CA VAL A 502 -11.14 -3.43 -5.05
C VAL A 502 -10.97 -3.07 -6.52
N ALA A 503 -9.98 -2.23 -6.87
CA ALA A 503 -9.71 -1.83 -8.25
C ALA A 503 -9.35 -3.05 -9.12
N TYR A 504 -8.47 -3.92 -8.64
CA TYR A 504 -8.09 -5.16 -9.31
C TYR A 504 -9.24 -6.17 -9.35
N GLY A 505 -10.05 -6.25 -8.30
CA GLY A 505 -11.28 -7.04 -8.28
C GLY A 505 -12.29 -6.55 -9.31
N PHE A 506 -12.39 -5.24 -9.51
CA PHE A 506 -13.23 -4.64 -10.53
C PHE A 506 -12.75 -4.98 -11.95
N MET A 507 -11.44 -4.88 -12.20
CA MET A 507 -10.83 -5.28 -13.47
C MET A 507 -11.04 -6.78 -13.76
N ALA A 508 -10.91 -7.64 -12.75
CA ALA A 508 -11.22 -9.06 -12.86
C ALA A 508 -12.70 -9.31 -13.21
N TYR A 509 -13.59 -8.57 -12.58
CA TYR A 509 -15.03 -8.63 -12.84
C TYR A 509 -15.39 -8.16 -14.26
N GLN A 510 -14.74 -7.09 -14.73
CA GLN A 510 -14.90 -6.56 -16.09
C GLN A 510 -14.38 -7.53 -17.15
N SER A 511 -13.32 -8.27 -16.85
CA SER A 511 -12.71 -9.24 -17.77
C SER A 511 -13.45 -10.58 -17.86
N MET A 512 -14.42 -10.84 -16.95
CA MET A 512 -15.31 -11.99 -16.98
C MET A 512 -16.52 -11.73 -17.88
#